data_4e5e4f862a28c11b47fc809ca59a8726
#
_entry.id   4e5e4f862a28c11b47fc809ca59a8726
#
_cell.length_a   1.000
_cell.length_b   1.000
_cell.length_c   1.000
_cell.angle_alpha   90.00
_cell.angle_beta   90.00
_cell.angle_gamma   90.00
#
_symmetry.space_group_name_H-M   'P 1'
#
loop_
_entity.id
_entity.type
_entity.pdbx_description
1 polymer ?
#
loop_
_entity_poly.entity_id
_entity_poly.type
_entity_poly.pdbx_seq_one_letter_code
_entity_poly.pdbx_strand_id
1 'polypeptide(L)'
;MREGRLTPLSVRVQKIVRLALLMATALILSYVESVLELNIVVPGVKIGIGNVLLTYVLYEYGFPTAAGFGLTRSFLSMLFLGRLSSAIFSLTGMVFAVLAMGAAKKCGFFSPLGVNVSGSVLHVFGQLLAAAFVTETASVLGLLPVYVCVSVVCGVLTYIPLIAVLKFEEKRKNATGEISRDC
;
A
#
# COMPACT_ATOMS: atom_id res chain seq x y z
N MET A 1 -14.98 -22.81 -32.88
CA MET A 1 -14.79 -22.45 -31.48
C MET A 1 -14.84 -20.92 -31.39
N ARG A 2 -15.84 -20.35 -30.70
CA ARG A 2 -15.97 -18.89 -30.53
C ARG A 2 -14.90 -18.44 -29.52
N GLU A 3 -13.83 -17.83 -29.99
CA GLU A 3 -12.96 -17.03 -29.14
C GLU A 3 -13.80 -15.93 -28.53
N GLY A 4 -14.07 -16.06 -27.22
CA GLY A 4 -14.85 -15.10 -26.48
C GLY A 4 -14.08 -13.79 -26.35
N ARG A 5 -14.29 -12.86 -27.27
CA ARG A 5 -13.91 -11.47 -27.10
C ARG A 5 -14.56 -10.98 -25.82
N LEU A 6 -13.72 -10.77 -24.78
CA LEU A 6 -14.19 -10.21 -23.51
C LEU A 6 -14.88 -8.88 -23.81
N THR A 7 -16.13 -8.75 -23.38
CA THR A 7 -16.86 -7.48 -23.50
C THR A 7 -16.23 -6.44 -22.57
N PRO A 8 -16.32 -5.14 -22.88
CA PRO A 8 -15.81 -4.08 -22.01
C PRO A 8 -16.34 -4.18 -20.57
N LEU A 9 -17.55 -4.69 -20.42
CA LEU A 9 -18.18 -4.94 -19.11
C LEU A 9 -17.47 -6.06 -18.35
N SER A 10 -17.10 -7.16 -19.04
CA SER A 10 -16.37 -8.28 -18.38
C SER A 10 -14.99 -7.86 -17.89
N VAL A 11 -14.29 -6.99 -18.61
CA VAL A 11 -12.98 -6.43 -18.20
C VAL A 11 -13.12 -5.57 -16.95
N ARG A 12 -14.14 -4.72 -16.89
CA ARG A 12 -14.42 -3.87 -15.71
C ARG A 12 -14.77 -4.71 -14.49
N VAL A 13 -15.61 -5.72 -14.66
CA VAL A 13 -15.97 -6.64 -13.57
C VAL A 13 -14.74 -7.39 -13.04
N GLN A 14 -13.88 -7.90 -13.91
CA GLN A 14 -12.64 -8.56 -13.52
C GLN A 14 -11.71 -7.62 -12.73
N LYS A 15 -11.56 -6.36 -13.15
CA LYS A 15 -10.78 -5.36 -12.41
C LYS A 15 -11.36 -5.14 -11.00
N ILE A 16 -12.68 -4.97 -10.88
CA ILE A 16 -13.34 -4.76 -9.58
C ILE A 16 -13.14 -5.97 -8.67
N VAL A 17 -13.34 -7.18 -9.17
CA VAL A 17 -13.15 -8.42 -8.40
C VAL A 17 -11.70 -8.56 -7.91
N ARG A 18 -10.71 -8.28 -8.76
CA ARG A 18 -9.30 -8.30 -8.36
C ARG A 18 -8.99 -7.26 -7.29
N LEU A 19 -9.47 -6.04 -7.45
CA LEU A 19 -9.28 -4.99 -6.44
C LEU A 19 -9.98 -5.34 -5.13
N ALA A 20 -11.15 -5.98 -5.15
CA ALA A 20 -11.84 -6.44 -3.96
C ALA A 20 -11.07 -7.55 -3.22
N LEU A 21 -10.51 -8.52 -3.93
CA LEU A 21 -9.66 -9.56 -3.35
C LEU A 21 -8.37 -8.97 -2.75
N LEU A 22 -7.72 -8.05 -3.45
CA LEU A 22 -6.55 -7.33 -2.92
C LEU A 22 -6.91 -6.51 -1.68
N MET A 23 -8.09 -5.89 -1.67
CA MET A 23 -8.58 -5.13 -0.51
C MET A 23 -8.80 -6.04 0.69
N ALA A 24 -9.45 -7.20 0.50
CA ALA A 24 -9.63 -8.19 1.55
C ALA A 24 -8.28 -8.66 2.13
N THR A 25 -7.32 -8.97 1.27
CA THR A 25 -5.95 -9.33 1.69
C THR A 25 -5.27 -8.19 2.45
N ALA A 26 -5.42 -6.94 1.98
CA ALA A 26 -4.86 -5.77 2.65
C ALA A 26 -5.46 -5.54 4.05
N LEU A 27 -6.75 -5.82 4.24
CA LEU A 27 -7.43 -5.72 5.53
C LEU A 27 -6.98 -6.83 6.48
N ILE A 28 -6.82 -8.06 5.98
CA ILE A 28 -6.27 -9.18 6.77
C ILE A 28 -4.85 -8.84 7.25
N LEU A 29 -3.98 -8.34 6.37
CA LEU A 29 -2.63 -7.91 6.75
C LEU A 29 -2.66 -6.79 7.79
N SER A 30 -3.57 -5.81 7.64
CA SER A 30 -3.75 -4.75 8.63
C SER A 30 -4.25 -5.26 9.98
N TYR A 31 -5.12 -6.27 9.98
CA TYR A 31 -5.57 -6.93 11.19
C TYR A 31 -4.43 -7.70 11.87
N VAL A 32 -3.70 -8.53 11.11
CA VAL A 32 -2.54 -9.27 11.63
C VAL A 32 -1.51 -8.32 12.23
N GLU A 33 -1.21 -7.22 11.53
CA GLU A 33 -0.29 -6.17 12.01
C GLU A 33 -0.77 -5.56 13.34
N SER A 34 -2.10 -5.38 13.50
CA SER A 34 -2.68 -4.84 14.74
C SER A 34 -2.71 -5.85 15.90
N VAL A 35 -2.85 -7.15 15.61
CA VAL A 35 -2.87 -8.22 16.61
C VAL A 35 -1.45 -8.55 17.10
N LEU A 36 -0.47 -8.54 16.19
CA LEU A 36 0.94 -8.78 16.54
C LEU A 36 1.53 -7.66 17.41
N GLU A 37 0.73 -6.60 17.67
CA GLU A 37 1.17 -5.43 18.46
C GLU A 37 2.60 -4.98 18.11
N LEU A 38 2.93 -4.97 16.83
CA LEU A 38 4.17 -4.38 16.33
C LEU A 38 4.21 -2.86 16.60
N ASN A 39 3.41 -2.43 17.58
CA ASN A 39 3.42 -1.12 18.22
C ASN A 39 4.66 -1.04 19.13
N ILE A 40 5.83 -0.91 18.50
CA ILE A 40 7.12 -1.04 19.20
C ILE A 40 7.22 0.02 20.31
N VAL A 41 6.64 1.20 20.14
CA VAL A 41 6.76 2.30 21.13
C VAL A 41 5.49 3.15 21.21
N VAL A 42 4.79 3.43 20.09
CA VAL A 42 3.58 4.26 20.07
C VAL A 42 2.37 3.42 19.67
N PRO A 43 1.39 3.26 20.58
CA PRO A 43 0.16 2.53 20.29
C PRO A 43 -0.59 3.14 19.10
N GLY A 44 -0.96 2.28 18.13
CA GLY A 44 -1.72 2.70 16.94
C GLY A 44 -0.86 3.07 15.72
N VAL A 45 0.44 3.25 15.86
CA VAL A 45 1.37 3.41 14.73
C VAL A 45 1.68 2.03 14.13
N LYS A 46 1.43 1.87 12.82
CA LYS A 46 1.63 0.62 12.08
C LYS A 46 2.87 0.71 11.20
N ILE A 47 3.58 -0.38 11.07
CA ILE A 47 4.81 -0.46 10.26
C ILE A 47 4.51 -0.35 8.76
N GLY A 48 3.30 -0.71 8.34
CA GLY A 48 2.84 -0.54 6.95
C GLY A 48 3.13 -1.74 6.06
N ILE A 49 3.11 -2.97 6.60
CA ILE A 49 3.26 -4.21 5.81
C ILE A 49 2.29 -4.25 4.63
N GLY A 50 1.08 -3.74 4.83
CA GLY A 50 0.07 -3.69 3.77
C GLY A 50 0.37 -2.68 2.64
N ASN A 51 1.42 -1.86 2.73
CA ASN A 51 1.81 -0.95 1.64
C ASN A 51 2.32 -1.70 0.41
N VAL A 52 2.72 -2.96 0.56
CA VAL A 52 3.09 -3.82 -0.58
C VAL A 52 1.95 -3.94 -1.60
N LEU A 53 0.71 -4.10 -1.12
CA LEU A 53 -0.45 -4.18 -2.02
C LEU A 53 -0.78 -2.85 -2.67
N LEU A 54 -0.53 -1.74 -1.97
CA LEU A 54 -0.65 -0.41 -2.54
C LEU A 54 0.36 -0.20 -3.68
N THR A 55 1.61 -0.62 -3.49
CA THR A 55 2.65 -0.58 -4.52
C THR A 55 2.25 -1.44 -5.72
N TYR A 56 1.72 -2.65 -5.49
CA TYR A 56 1.21 -3.50 -6.57
C TYR A 56 0.10 -2.80 -7.37
N VAL A 57 -0.90 -2.24 -6.69
CA VAL A 57 -2.01 -1.52 -7.34
C VAL A 57 -1.50 -0.30 -8.11
N LEU A 58 -0.48 0.40 -7.59
CA LEU A 58 0.14 1.54 -8.26
C LEU A 58 0.81 1.13 -9.59
N TYR A 59 1.48 -0.01 -9.62
CA TYR A 59 2.15 -0.48 -10.83
C TYR A 59 1.16 -1.05 -11.85
N GLU A 60 0.16 -1.80 -11.40
CA GLU A 60 -0.79 -2.49 -12.27
C GLU A 60 -1.93 -1.58 -12.78
N TYR A 61 -2.45 -0.70 -11.92
CA TYR A 61 -3.67 0.08 -12.22
C TYR A 61 -3.45 1.60 -12.23
N GLY A 62 -2.24 2.05 -11.93
CA GLY A 62 -1.86 3.46 -11.93
C GLY A 62 -2.23 4.22 -10.65
N PHE A 63 -1.77 5.48 -10.61
CA PHE A 63 -1.84 6.34 -9.43
C PHE A 63 -3.28 6.62 -8.93
N PRO A 64 -4.28 6.96 -9.77
CA PRO A 64 -5.62 7.26 -9.27
C PRO A 64 -6.27 6.06 -8.59
N THR A 65 -6.07 4.86 -9.15
CA THR A 65 -6.61 3.62 -8.57
C THR A 65 -5.91 3.29 -7.25
N ALA A 66 -4.59 3.49 -7.18
CA ALA A 66 -3.82 3.27 -5.96
C ALA A 66 -4.23 4.24 -4.85
N ALA A 67 -4.43 5.52 -5.18
CA ALA A 67 -4.91 6.52 -4.23
C ALA A 67 -6.30 6.13 -3.66
N GLY A 68 -7.25 5.82 -4.52
CA GLY A 68 -8.57 5.34 -4.11
C GLY A 68 -8.50 4.06 -3.26
N PHE A 69 -7.67 3.09 -3.67
CA PHE A 69 -7.45 1.86 -2.92
C PHE A 69 -6.90 2.12 -1.52
N GLY A 70 -5.87 2.96 -1.40
CA GLY A 70 -5.25 3.29 -0.12
C GLY A 70 -6.20 3.99 0.84
N LEU A 71 -6.95 4.98 0.34
CA LEU A 71 -7.95 5.71 1.15
C LEU A 71 -9.07 4.79 1.61
N THR A 72 -9.63 3.97 0.70
CA THR A 72 -10.69 3.00 1.03
C THR A 72 -10.20 1.98 2.06
N ARG A 73 -8.96 1.48 1.91
CA ARG A 73 -8.34 0.57 2.88
C ARG A 73 -8.25 1.20 4.27
N SER A 74 -7.78 2.45 4.37
CA SER A 74 -7.66 3.14 5.66
C SER A 74 -9.03 3.31 6.32
N PHE A 75 -10.04 3.68 5.54
CA PHE A 75 -11.41 3.83 6.02
C PHE A 75 -12.01 2.49 6.49
N LEU A 76 -11.89 1.44 5.69
CA LEU A 76 -12.38 0.10 6.07
C LEU A 76 -11.64 -0.45 7.30
N SER A 77 -10.32 -0.23 7.38
CA SER A 77 -9.53 -0.63 8.55
C SER A 77 -10.04 0.05 9.84
N MET A 78 -10.47 1.31 9.76
CA MET A 78 -11.12 2.02 10.86
C MET A 78 -12.41 1.33 11.31
N LEU A 79 -13.28 1.00 10.35
CA LEU A 79 -14.57 0.36 10.65
C LEU A 79 -14.40 -1.02 11.30
N PHE A 80 -13.46 -1.83 10.79
CA PHE A 80 -13.25 -3.19 11.29
C PHE A 80 -12.46 -3.25 12.59
N LEU A 81 -11.52 -2.36 12.82
CA LEU A 81 -10.66 -2.37 14.02
C LEU A 81 -11.20 -1.51 15.16
N GLY A 82 -12.21 -0.67 14.91
CA GLY A 82 -12.90 0.11 15.95
C GLY A 82 -12.03 1.16 16.69
N ARG A 83 -10.83 1.46 16.22
CA ARG A 83 -9.87 2.36 16.87
C ARG A 83 -9.80 3.70 16.12
N LEU A 84 -10.54 4.70 16.59
CA LEU A 84 -10.64 6.00 15.94
C LEU A 84 -9.29 6.73 15.86
N SER A 85 -8.48 6.71 16.92
CA SER A 85 -7.14 7.29 16.93
C SER A 85 -6.21 6.63 15.91
N SER A 86 -6.21 5.29 15.86
CA SER A 86 -5.44 4.54 14.87
C SER A 86 -5.88 4.84 13.42
N ALA A 87 -7.14 5.21 13.23
CA ALA A 87 -7.68 5.61 11.93
C ALA A 87 -7.08 6.92 11.42
N ILE A 88 -7.00 7.93 12.28
CA ILE A 88 -6.40 9.23 11.94
C ILE A 88 -4.94 9.03 11.53
N PHE A 89 -4.18 8.25 12.31
CA PHE A 89 -2.79 7.94 12.01
C PHE A 89 -2.66 7.18 10.69
N SER A 90 -3.50 6.16 10.47
CA SER A 90 -3.48 5.36 9.26
C SER A 90 -3.84 6.17 8.01
N LEU A 91 -4.83 7.07 8.11
CA LEU A 91 -5.25 7.91 7.01
C LEU A 91 -4.16 8.92 6.62
N THR A 92 -3.59 9.61 7.61
CA THR A 92 -2.51 10.57 7.38
C THR A 92 -1.29 9.87 6.79
N GLY A 93 -0.87 8.74 7.38
CA GLY A 93 0.22 7.93 6.85
C GLY A 93 -0.04 7.47 5.42
N MET A 94 -1.29 7.07 5.08
CA MET A 94 -1.66 6.65 3.74
C MET A 94 -1.54 7.78 2.71
N VAL A 95 -1.96 8.99 3.05
CA VAL A 95 -1.81 10.16 2.16
C VAL A 95 -0.34 10.39 1.84
N PHE A 96 0.53 10.42 2.86
CA PHE A 96 1.98 10.57 2.65
C PHE A 96 2.56 9.42 1.83
N ALA A 97 2.17 8.17 2.09
CA ALA A 97 2.65 7.01 1.34
C ALA A 97 2.29 7.08 -0.14
N VAL A 98 1.02 7.36 -0.46
CA VAL A 98 0.53 7.44 -1.84
C VAL A 98 1.25 8.55 -2.62
N LEU A 99 1.41 9.71 -2.01
CA LEU A 99 2.12 10.84 -2.62
C LEU A 99 3.60 10.50 -2.88
N ALA A 100 4.27 9.90 -1.89
CA ALA A 100 5.66 9.50 -2.01
C ALA A 100 5.87 8.45 -3.11
N MET A 101 5.04 7.39 -3.11
CA MET A 101 5.10 6.34 -4.11
C MET A 101 4.80 6.88 -5.52
N GLY A 102 3.80 7.77 -5.64
CA GLY A 102 3.44 8.40 -6.90
C GLY A 102 4.58 9.27 -7.45
N ALA A 103 5.19 10.09 -6.59
CA ALA A 103 6.32 10.92 -6.94
C ALA A 103 7.54 10.07 -7.32
N ALA A 104 7.89 9.07 -6.50
CA ALA A 104 9.02 8.18 -6.76
C ALA A 104 8.85 7.42 -8.08
N LYS A 105 7.64 6.90 -8.37
CA LYS A 105 7.35 6.24 -9.65
C LYS A 105 7.45 7.21 -10.82
N LYS A 106 6.94 8.44 -10.68
CA LYS A 106 6.96 9.46 -11.74
C LYS A 106 8.39 9.92 -12.07
N CYS A 107 9.27 10.01 -11.07
CA CYS A 107 10.67 10.39 -11.29
C CYS A 107 11.44 9.37 -12.15
N GLY A 108 10.99 8.13 -12.27
CA GLY A 108 11.62 7.10 -13.09
C GLY A 108 12.98 6.59 -12.59
N PHE A 109 13.57 7.25 -11.60
CA PHE A 109 14.88 6.91 -11.03
C PHE A 109 14.79 5.74 -10.04
N PHE A 110 13.64 5.58 -9.39
CA PHE A 110 13.45 4.56 -8.35
C PHE A 110 12.97 3.24 -8.94
N SER A 111 13.66 2.15 -8.55
CA SER A 111 13.17 0.79 -8.77
C SER A 111 11.85 0.54 -8.01
N PRO A 112 11.09 -0.52 -8.33
CA PRO A 112 9.90 -0.89 -7.55
C PRO A 112 10.19 -1.10 -6.05
N LEU A 113 11.40 -1.56 -5.70
CA LEU A 113 11.88 -1.62 -4.33
C LEU A 113 11.94 -0.21 -3.70
N GLY A 114 12.58 0.74 -4.38
CA GLY A 114 12.70 2.12 -3.90
C GLY A 114 11.33 2.79 -3.72
N VAL A 115 10.39 2.54 -4.64
CA VAL A 115 9.01 3.02 -4.51
C VAL A 115 8.32 2.42 -3.31
N ASN A 116 8.45 1.09 -3.07
CA ASN A 116 7.84 0.43 -1.92
C ASN A 116 8.41 0.93 -0.59
N VAL A 117 9.73 1.05 -0.50
CA VAL A 117 10.43 1.57 0.70
C VAL A 117 10.06 3.03 0.96
N SER A 118 10.04 3.89 -0.07
CA SER A 118 9.65 5.30 0.10
C SER A 118 8.22 5.43 0.64
N GLY A 119 7.30 4.59 0.15
CA GLY A 119 5.94 4.54 0.67
C GLY A 119 5.87 4.11 2.12
N SER A 120 6.63 3.08 2.52
CA SER A 120 6.66 2.61 3.92
C SER A 120 7.23 3.67 4.86
N VAL A 121 8.33 4.32 4.49
CA VAL A 121 8.97 5.38 5.29
C VAL A 121 8.05 6.60 5.43
N LEU A 122 7.48 7.09 4.33
CA LEU A 122 6.60 8.27 4.37
C LEU A 122 5.25 7.96 5.04
N HIS A 123 4.79 6.70 4.98
CA HIS A 123 3.62 6.25 5.74
C HIS A 123 3.84 6.43 7.24
N VAL A 124 4.94 5.91 7.75
CA VAL A 124 5.31 6.04 9.18
C VAL A 124 5.54 7.50 9.57
N PHE A 125 6.20 8.26 8.72
CA PHE A 125 6.39 9.69 8.95
C PHE A 125 5.04 10.42 9.12
N GLY A 126 4.08 10.19 8.21
CA GLY A 126 2.74 10.76 8.31
C GLY A 126 1.99 10.32 9.57
N GLN A 127 2.15 9.06 9.99
CA GLN A 127 1.56 8.57 11.24
C GLN A 127 2.13 9.27 12.48
N LEU A 128 3.46 9.43 12.55
CA LEU A 128 4.10 10.11 13.67
C LEU A 128 3.77 11.60 13.72
N LEU A 129 3.63 12.25 12.57
CA LEU A 129 3.12 13.64 12.52
C LEU A 129 1.71 13.73 13.10
N ALA A 130 0.81 12.85 12.69
CA ALA A 130 -0.55 12.80 13.22
C ALA A 130 -0.56 12.47 14.72
N ALA A 131 0.30 11.56 15.18
CA ALA A 131 0.44 11.22 16.59
C ALA A 131 0.93 12.41 17.40
N ALA A 132 1.95 13.13 16.95
CA ALA A 132 2.46 14.33 17.62
C ALA A 132 1.39 15.43 17.72
N PHE A 133 0.58 15.59 16.67
CA PHE A 133 -0.52 16.56 16.66
C PHE A 133 -1.63 16.17 17.64
N VAL A 134 -2.05 14.89 17.64
CA VAL A 134 -3.15 14.40 18.50
C VAL A 134 -2.75 14.36 19.98
N THR A 135 -1.48 14.06 20.27
CA THR A 135 -0.97 14.01 21.65
C THR A 135 -0.43 15.34 22.16
N GLU A 136 -0.42 16.37 21.30
CA GLU A 136 0.18 17.69 21.59
C GLU A 136 1.64 17.60 22.09
N THR A 137 2.35 16.52 21.71
CA THR A 137 3.68 16.20 22.24
C THR A 137 4.67 15.99 21.10
N ALA A 138 5.56 16.96 20.89
CA ALA A 138 6.62 16.87 19.88
C ALA A 138 7.65 15.74 20.15
N SER A 139 7.76 15.27 21.39
CA SER A 139 8.68 14.19 21.78
C SER A 139 8.43 12.88 20.99
N VAL A 140 7.20 12.68 20.49
CA VAL A 140 6.86 11.53 19.63
C VAL A 140 7.70 11.50 18.34
N LEU A 141 8.06 12.67 17.82
CA LEU A 141 8.91 12.79 16.62
C LEU A 141 10.35 12.31 16.89
N GLY A 142 10.80 12.30 18.14
CA GLY A 142 12.09 11.70 18.51
C GLY A 142 12.19 10.19 18.22
N LEU A 143 11.06 9.51 18.06
CA LEU A 143 10.99 8.10 17.68
C LEU A 143 11.14 7.86 16.17
N LEU A 144 11.14 8.92 15.36
CA LEU A 144 11.22 8.85 13.90
C LEU A 144 12.39 7.98 13.42
N PRO A 145 13.63 8.10 13.92
CA PRO A 145 14.75 7.29 13.44
C PRO A 145 14.50 5.78 13.59
N VAL A 146 13.95 5.37 14.73
CA VAL A 146 13.65 3.96 15.02
C VAL A 146 12.59 3.44 14.06
N TYR A 147 11.49 4.17 13.91
CA TYR A 147 10.41 3.77 13.02
C TYR A 147 10.81 3.79 11.54
N VAL A 148 11.66 4.72 11.12
CA VAL A 148 12.22 4.74 9.77
C VAL A 148 13.09 3.50 9.52
N CYS A 149 13.99 3.15 10.43
CA CYS A 149 14.79 1.94 10.30
C CYS A 149 13.91 0.69 10.17
N VAL A 150 12.91 0.53 11.03
CA VAL A 150 11.99 -0.60 10.99
C VAL A 150 11.17 -0.61 9.68
N SER A 151 10.67 0.55 9.23
CA SER A 151 9.89 0.63 7.99
C SER A 151 10.73 0.36 6.73
N VAL A 152 12.01 0.72 6.71
CA VAL A 152 12.94 0.34 5.64
C VAL A 152 13.11 -1.17 5.60
N VAL A 153 13.38 -1.82 6.73
CA VAL A 153 13.52 -3.28 6.81
C VAL A 153 12.24 -3.98 6.34
N CYS A 154 11.09 -3.54 6.84
CA CYS A 154 9.79 -4.08 6.41
C CYS A 154 9.49 -3.82 4.93
N GLY A 155 9.84 -2.64 4.40
CA GLY A 155 9.70 -2.31 2.99
C GLY A 155 10.54 -3.22 2.09
N VAL A 156 11.75 -3.57 2.53
CA VAL A 156 12.61 -4.54 1.83
C VAL A 156 12.06 -5.96 1.91
N LEU A 157 11.63 -6.40 3.10
CA LEU A 157 11.05 -7.74 3.28
C LEU A 157 9.77 -7.93 2.47
N THR A 158 8.90 -6.94 2.44
CA THR A 158 7.65 -6.99 1.68
C THR A 158 7.85 -6.86 0.16
N TYR A 159 9.03 -6.43 -0.28
CA TYR A 159 9.38 -6.40 -1.69
C TYR A 159 9.51 -7.80 -2.30
N ILE A 160 9.94 -8.80 -1.52
CA ILE A 160 10.12 -10.18 -2.02
C ILE A 160 8.82 -10.74 -2.61
N PRO A 161 7.68 -10.78 -1.88
CA PRO A 161 6.43 -11.22 -2.46
C PRO A 161 5.92 -10.27 -3.57
N LEU A 162 6.18 -8.97 -3.46
CA LEU A 162 5.78 -8.01 -4.49
C LEU A 162 6.41 -8.32 -5.85
N ILE A 163 7.74 -8.53 -5.89
CA ILE A 163 8.41 -8.80 -7.16
C ILE A 163 7.99 -10.16 -7.74
N ALA A 164 7.73 -11.15 -6.90
CA ALA A 164 7.22 -12.44 -7.36
C ALA A 164 5.88 -12.29 -8.07
N VAL A 165 4.95 -11.51 -7.49
CA VAL A 165 3.63 -11.25 -8.08
C VAL A 165 3.75 -10.42 -9.35
N LEU A 166 4.57 -9.34 -9.36
CA LEU A 166 4.77 -8.50 -10.55
C LEU A 166 5.35 -9.31 -11.72
N LYS A 167 6.36 -10.14 -11.49
CA LYS A 167 6.94 -11.02 -12.52
C LYS A 167 5.96 -12.07 -13.02
N PHE A 168 5.12 -12.62 -12.14
CA PHE A 168 4.08 -13.56 -12.53
C PHE A 168 3.04 -12.91 -13.45
N GLU A 169 2.58 -11.71 -13.11
CA GLU A 169 1.63 -10.96 -13.94
C GLU A 169 2.24 -10.58 -15.31
N GLU A 170 3.49 -10.13 -15.34
CA GLU A 170 4.22 -9.83 -16.57
C GLU A 170 4.30 -11.08 -17.47
N LYS A 171 4.70 -12.22 -16.90
CA LYS A 171 4.77 -13.49 -17.63
C LYS A 171 3.39 -13.91 -18.16
N ARG A 172 2.34 -13.69 -17.39
CA ARG A 172 0.97 -13.98 -17.79
C ARG A 172 0.52 -13.07 -18.94
N LYS A 173 0.78 -11.76 -18.87
CA LYS A 173 0.47 -10.82 -19.95
C LYS A 173 1.19 -11.17 -21.25
N ASN A 174 2.47 -11.54 -21.16
CA ASN A 174 3.25 -12.00 -22.30
C ASN A 174 2.66 -13.28 -22.92
N ALA A 175 2.22 -14.23 -22.09
CA ALA A 175 1.61 -15.49 -22.57
C ALA A 175 0.23 -15.27 -23.21
N THR A 176 -0.51 -14.24 -22.78
CA THR A 176 -1.87 -13.94 -23.30
C THR A 176 -1.84 -12.98 -24.49
N GLY A 177 -0.67 -12.48 -24.91
CA GLY A 177 -0.53 -11.53 -26.03
C GLY A 177 -1.11 -10.13 -25.74
N GLU A 178 -1.36 -9.78 -24.49
CA GLU A 178 -1.95 -8.49 -24.11
C GLU A 178 -0.98 -7.31 -24.28
N ILE A 179 0.33 -7.55 -24.34
CA ILE A 179 1.35 -6.50 -24.48
C ILE A 179 1.39 -5.88 -25.88
N SER A 180 0.78 -6.52 -26.87
CA SER A 180 0.79 -6.04 -28.27
C SER A 180 -0.19 -4.91 -28.57
N ARG A 181 -0.91 -4.36 -27.56
CA ARG A 181 -1.98 -3.36 -27.77
C ARG A 181 -1.75 -2.00 -27.19
N ASP A 182 -0.63 -1.79 -26.47
CA ASP A 182 -0.32 -0.52 -25.82
C ASP A 182 0.89 0.21 -26.44
N CYS A 183 1.26 -0.15 -27.69
CA CYS A 183 2.21 0.61 -28.51
C CYS A 183 1.50 1.41 -29.60
#